data_a228383007ae1be8a899bb60906f362c
#
_entry.id   a228383007ae1be8a899bb60906f362c
#
_cell.length_a   1.000
_cell.length_b   1.000
_cell.length_c   1.000
_cell.angle_alpha   90.00
_cell.angle_beta   90.00
_cell.angle_gamma   90.00
#
_symmetry.space_group_name_H-M   'P 1'
#
loop_
_entity.id
_entity.type
_entity.pdbx_description
1 polymer ?
#
loop_
_entity_poly.entity_id
_entity_poly.type
_entity_poly.pdbx_seq_one_letter_code
_entity_poly.pdbx_strand_id
1 'polypeptide(L)'
;MNKRITEAFAKGKAFIPFVTCGDPSLDVTEKIVYAMEEAGADLIELGIPFSDPTAEGPVIQGANLRALSGGVTTDKVFDMVEKIRKNSSIPMVFMTYANVVFSYGIERFCKRAAEVGMDGMILPDVPFEEKEEFASVAEKYGLDLISLIAPTSHERITMIAKEAEGFVYCVSSLGVTGMRSQITTDIGAMVELVKAQKDIPCAVGFGISTPEQAKKMASQADGVIVGSAIVKLCETHGADCVPYIKEYVKSMCDAVHGI
;
A
#
# COMPACT_ATOMS: atom_id res chain seq x y z
N MET A 1 -16.69 1.94 5.16
CA MET A 1 -15.84 1.47 4.04
C MET A 1 -15.78 2.56 2.97
N ASN A 2 -14.60 2.97 2.57
CA ASN A 2 -14.38 4.06 1.62
C ASN A 2 -14.83 3.65 0.21
N LYS A 3 -15.61 4.52 -0.45
CA LYS A 3 -16.19 4.22 -1.77
C LYS A 3 -15.14 4.02 -2.86
N ARG A 4 -14.08 4.84 -2.90
CA ARG A 4 -13.02 4.73 -3.91
C ARG A 4 -12.22 3.42 -3.77
N ILE A 5 -11.94 2.98 -2.54
CA ILE A 5 -11.31 1.68 -2.30
C ILE A 5 -12.20 0.55 -2.81
N THR A 6 -13.50 0.58 -2.51
CA THR A 6 -14.45 -0.42 -3.01
C THR A 6 -14.50 -0.47 -4.54
N GLU A 7 -14.50 0.69 -5.19
CA GLU A 7 -14.53 0.80 -6.66
C GLU A 7 -13.25 0.28 -7.32
N ALA A 8 -12.09 0.33 -6.64
CA ALA A 8 -10.84 -0.22 -7.15
C ALA A 8 -10.91 -1.74 -7.41
N PHE A 9 -11.65 -2.47 -6.57
CA PHE A 9 -11.82 -3.92 -6.70
C PHE A 9 -13.08 -4.34 -7.50
N ALA A 10 -13.97 -3.40 -7.81
CA ALA A 10 -15.21 -3.70 -8.50
C ALA A 10 -15.04 -4.03 -10.00
N LYS A 11 -13.90 -3.65 -10.58
CA LYS A 11 -13.60 -3.83 -12.01
C LYS A 11 -12.92 -5.17 -12.33
N GLY A 12 -12.58 -5.96 -11.33
CA GLY A 12 -11.84 -7.21 -11.45
C GLY A 12 -10.68 -7.30 -10.48
N LYS A 13 -9.57 -7.90 -10.90
CA LYS A 13 -8.36 -8.00 -10.07
C LYS A 13 -7.63 -6.67 -10.03
N ALA A 14 -7.31 -6.17 -8.82
CA ALA A 14 -6.66 -4.88 -8.63
C ALA A 14 -5.13 -5.00 -8.65
N PHE A 15 -4.44 -4.06 -9.31
CA PHE A 15 -3.00 -3.86 -9.17
C PHE A 15 -2.71 -2.63 -8.32
N ILE A 16 -1.94 -2.82 -7.25
CA ILE A 16 -1.67 -1.82 -6.21
C ILE A 16 -0.15 -1.58 -6.11
N PRO A 17 0.38 -0.56 -6.79
CA PRO A 17 1.78 -0.15 -6.64
C PRO A 17 2.01 0.65 -5.36
N PHE A 18 3.18 0.42 -4.74
CA PHE A 18 3.68 1.22 -3.62
C PHE A 18 4.85 2.09 -4.07
N VAL A 19 4.94 3.30 -3.52
CA VAL A 19 6.08 4.21 -3.70
C VAL A 19 6.37 4.96 -2.39
N THR A 20 7.67 5.18 -2.08
CA THR A 20 8.08 6.02 -0.96
C THR A 20 7.99 7.51 -1.36
N CYS A 21 7.20 8.28 -0.61
CA CYS A 21 7.04 9.72 -0.86
C CYS A 21 8.36 10.47 -0.69
N GLY A 22 8.77 11.17 -1.74
CA GLY A 22 10.01 11.95 -1.74
C GLY A 22 11.25 11.18 -2.17
N ASP A 23 11.11 9.97 -2.66
CA ASP A 23 12.17 9.20 -3.31
C ASP A 23 11.98 9.18 -4.83
N PRO A 24 12.84 9.86 -5.62
CA PRO A 24 13.98 10.70 -5.23
C PRO A 24 13.62 12.13 -4.80
N SER A 25 12.41 12.60 -5.04
CA SER A 25 11.85 13.87 -4.58
C SER A 25 10.32 13.87 -4.61
N LEU A 26 9.67 14.79 -3.90
CA LEU A 26 8.19 14.91 -3.90
C LEU A 26 7.63 15.26 -5.28
N ASP A 27 8.31 16.12 -6.05
CA ASP A 27 7.87 16.47 -7.41
C ASP A 27 7.99 15.29 -8.38
N VAL A 28 8.95 14.39 -8.17
CA VAL A 28 9.07 13.14 -8.95
C VAL A 28 8.02 12.15 -8.49
N THR A 29 7.76 12.04 -7.18
CA THR A 29 6.71 11.16 -6.65
C THR A 29 5.32 11.54 -7.21
N GLU A 30 5.00 12.83 -7.29
CA GLU A 30 3.76 13.31 -7.93
C GLU A 30 3.65 12.79 -9.38
N LYS A 31 4.73 12.91 -10.17
CA LYS A 31 4.77 12.41 -11.55
C LYS A 31 4.66 10.89 -11.64
N ILE A 32 5.27 10.16 -10.69
CA ILE A 32 5.17 8.70 -10.59
C ILE A 32 3.70 8.30 -10.36
N VAL A 33 2.98 8.97 -9.46
CA VAL A 33 1.56 8.69 -9.20
C VAL A 33 0.72 8.81 -10.47
N TYR A 34 0.87 9.90 -11.22
CA TYR A 34 0.16 10.06 -12.50
C TYR A 34 0.55 9.00 -13.52
N ALA A 35 1.85 8.66 -13.61
CA ALA A 35 2.32 7.63 -14.53
C ALA A 35 1.80 6.22 -14.17
N MET A 36 1.68 5.90 -12.89
CA MET A 36 1.10 4.64 -12.42
C MET A 36 -0.42 4.57 -12.71
N GLU A 37 -1.15 5.67 -12.48
CA GLU A 37 -2.57 5.78 -12.83
C GLU A 37 -2.80 5.60 -14.35
N GLU A 38 -2.03 6.31 -15.18
CA GLU A 38 -2.07 6.17 -16.64
C GLU A 38 -1.69 4.75 -17.13
N ALA A 39 -0.84 4.04 -16.38
CA ALA A 39 -0.44 2.67 -16.67
C ALA A 39 -1.49 1.63 -16.28
N GLY A 40 -2.55 2.03 -15.54
CA GLY A 40 -3.68 1.19 -15.18
C GLY A 40 -3.69 0.71 -13.73
N ALA A 41 -2.93 1.33 -12.83
CA ALA A 41 -3.03 1.04 -11.39
C ALA A 41 -4.46 1.34 -10.88
N ASP A 42 -4.97 0.51 -9.96
CA ASP A 42 -6.32 0.61 -9.43
C ASP A 42 -6.39 1.34 -8.08
N LEU A 43 -5.33 1.24 -7.30
CA LEU A 43 -5.13 1.92 -6.03
C LEU A 43 -3.62 2.14 -5.84
N ILE A 44 -3.21 3.20 -5.16
CA ILE A 44 -1.79 3.49 -4.92
C ILE A 44 -1.51 3.55 -3.42
N GLU A 45 -0.46 2.87 -2.98
CA GLU A 45 0.09 3.01 -1.63
C GLU A 45 1.19 4.05 -1.61
N LEU A 46 1.04 5.06 -0.76
CA LEU A 46 1.99 6.14 -0.54
C LEU A 46 2.71 5.94 0.79
N GLY A 47 3.97 5.54 0.74
CA GLY A 47 4.81 5.37 1.92
C GLY A 47 5.26 6.73 2.48
N ILE A 48 4.84 7.08 3.70
CA ILE A 48 5.41 8.23 4.41
C ILE A 48 6.75 7.78 4.99
N PRO A 49 7.88 8.42 4.63
CA PRO A 49 9.19 7.96 5.05
C PRO A 49 9.36 8.04 6.57
N PHE A 50 10.00 7.01 7.13
CA PHE A 50 10.30 6.89 8.55
C PHE A 50 11.73 6.42 8.76
N SER A 51 12.40 6.91 9.83
CA SER A 51 13.81 6.62 10.11
C SER A 51 14.05 5.22 10.65
N ASP A 52 13.06 4.63 11.33
CA ASP A 52 13.21 3.40 12.11
C ASP A 52 12.16 2.33 11.73
N PRO A 53 12.02 1.97 10.42
CA PRO A 53 11.01 1.04 9.96
C PRO A 53 11.32 -0.39 10.42
N THR A 54 10.32 -1.08 11.01
CA THR A 54 10.48 -2.44 11.54
C THR A 54 10.03 -3.52 10.57
N ALA A 55 9.19 -3.19 9.58
CA ALA A 55 8.62 -4.15 8.62
C ALA A 55 9.24 -4.08 7.21
N GLU A 56 10.23 -3.23 6.99
CA GLU A 56 10.78 -2.94 5.66
C GLU A 56 12.17 -3.52 5.44
N GLY A 57 12.41 -4.00 4.22
CA GLY A 57 13.71 -4.46 3.77
C GLY A 57 14.61 -3.34 3.24
N PRO A 58 15.86 -3.66 2.87
CA PRO A 58 16.90 -2.67 2.59
C PRO A 58 16.57 -1.72 1.43
N VAL A 59 15.78 -2.16 0.45
CA VAL A 59 15.39 -1.30 -0.70
C VAL A 59 14.51 -0.14 -0.23
N ILE A 60 13.48 -0.44 0.56
CA ILE A 60 12.55 0.59 1.06
C ILE A 60 13.21 1.41 2.17
N GLN A 61 14.02 0.79 3.05
CA GLN A 61 14.83 1.53 4.02
C GLN A 61 15.75 2.56 3.33
N GLY A 62 16.40 2.17 2.22
CA GLY A 62 17.22 3.09 1.42
C GLY A 62 16.41 4.26 0.84
N ALA A 63 15.18 4.00 0.38
CA ALA A 63 14.27 5.04 -0.11
C ALA A 63 13.86 6.01 1.01
N ASN A 64 13.52 5.48 2.19
CA ASN A 64 13.22 6.32 3.37
C ASN A 64 14.39 7.25 3.71
N LEU A 65 15.63 6.72 3.72
CA LEU A 65 16.82 7.52 3.98
C LEU A 65 17.04 8.63 2.93
N ARG A 66 16.85 8.33 1.64
CA ARG A 66 16.96 9.32 0.56
C ARG A 66 15.91 10.42 0.71
N ALA A 67 14.64 10.03 0.96
CA ALA A 67 13.56 10.97 1.15
C ALA A 67 13.77 11.89 2.37
N LEU A 68 14.11 11.31 3.52
CA LEU A 68 14.37 12.05 4.76
C LEU A 68 15.58 12.98 4.60
N SER A 69 16.65 12.52 3.96
CA SER A 69 17.84 13.36 3.66
C SER A 69 17.51 14.51 2.71
N GLY A 70 16.50 14.33 1.84
CA GLY A 70 15.92 15.38 0.98
C GLY A 70 15.01 16.37 1.73
N GLY A 71 14.84 16.19 3.05
CA GLY A 71 14.04 17.08 3.89
C GLY A 71 12.53 16.87 3.75
N VAL A 72 12.08 15.65 3.42
CA VAL A 72 10.67 15.29 3.40
C VAL A 72 10.12 15.28 4.82
N THR A 73 8.94 15.84 5.00
CA THR A 73 8.15 15.83 6.23
C THR A 73 6.73 15.37 5.95
N THR A 74 6.00 14.95 6.96
CA THR A 74 4.60 14.54 6.84
C THR A 74 3.73 15.65 6.25
N ASP A 75 3.93 16.92 6.65
CA ASP A 75 3.19 18.05 6.08
C ASP A 75 3.46 18.21 4.57
N LYS A 76 4.71 18.08 4.13
CA LYS A 76 5.06 18.14 2.70
C LYS A 76 4.45 16.98 1.90
N VAL A 77 4.29 15.80 2.52
CA VAL A 77 3.58 14.67 1.89
C VAL A 77 2.10 15.01 1.73
N PHE A 78 1.44 15.57 2.75
CA PHE A 78 0.07 16.05 2.62
C PHE A 78 -0.09 17.09 1.52
N ASP A 79 0.81 18.08 1.43
CA ASP A 79 0.78 19.12 0.39
C ASP A 79 0.95 18.51 -1.02
N MET A 80 1.78 17.47 -1.18
CA MET A 80 1.92 16.71 -2.42
C MET A 80 0.60 16.00 -2.77
N VAL A 81 -0.03 15.31 -1.82
CA VAL A 81 -1.32 14.63 -2.05
C VAL A 81 -2.41 15.62 -2.45
N GLU A 82 -2.47 16.79 -1.82
CA GLU A 82 -3.41 17.86 -2.19
C GLU A 82 -3.23 18.33 -3.64
N LYS A 83 -1.99 18.40 -4.14
CA LYS A 83 -1.70 18.68 -5.56
C LYS A 83 -2.16 17.54 -6.45
N ILE A 84 -1.86 16.29 -6.11
CA ILE A 84 -2.27 15.09 -6.87
C ILE A 84 -3.79 15.07 -7.02
N ARG A 85 -4.55 15.32 -5.94
CA ARG A 85 -6.02 15.29 -5.95
C ARG A 85 -6.69 16.30 -6.86
N LYS A 86 -5.99 17.35 -7.28
CA LYS A 86 -6.51 18.31 -8.28
C LYS A 86 -6.67 17.68 -9.66
N ASN A 87 -5.90 16.62 -9.97
CA ASN A 87 -5.83 16.02 -11.30
C ASN A 87 -6.12 14.51 -11.30
N SER A 88 -6.24 13.88 -10.15
CA SER A 88 -6.44 12.42 -10.01
C SER A 88 -7.51 12.10 -8.99
N SER A 89 -8.35 11.11 -9.32
CA SER A 89 -9.34 10.50 -8.41
C SER A 89 -8.96 9.08 -8.00
N ILE A 90 -7.78 8.60 -8.39
CA ILE A 90 -7.33 7.24 -8.03
C ILE A 90 -7.37 7.04 -6.51
N PRO A 91 -7.85 5.90 -6.01
CA PRO A 91 -7.76 5.60 -4.58
C PRO A 91 -6.32 5.62 -4.10
N MET A 92 -6.08 6.27 -2.96
CA MET A 92 -4.75 6.34 -2.34
C MET A 92 -4.83 6.03 -0.86
N VAL A 93 -3.95 5.16 -0.38
CA VAL A 93 -3.79 4.86 1.04
C VAL A 93 -2.38 5.20 1.51
N PHE A 94 -2.24 5.74 2.70
CA PHE A 94 -0.91 5.89 3.29
C PHE A 94 -0.43 4.56 3.87
N MET A 95 0.86 4.28 3.70
CA MET A 95 1.56 3.28 4.50
C MET A 95 2.60 3.99 5.34
N THR A 96 2.51 3.86 6.66
CA THR A 96 3.45 4.45 7.61
C THR A 96 3.41 3.71 8.95
N TYR A 97 4.14 4.20 9.94
CA TYR A 97 4.27 3.59 11.25
C TYR A 97 3.46 4.35 12.30
N ALA A 98 3.00 3.63 13.32
CA ALA A 98 2.24 4.20 14.43
C ALA A 98 2.91 5.43 15.04
N ASN A 99 4.24 5.38 15.21
CA ASN A 99 4.99 6.51 15.77
C ASN A 99 4.90 7.80 14.93
N VAL A 100 4.82 7.70 13.62
CA VAL A 100 4.65 8.87 12.72
C VAL A 100 3.29 9.51 12.96
N VAL A 101 2.23 8.70 12.97
CA VAL A 101 0.86 9.15 13.21
C VAL A 101 0.69 9.70 14.62
N PHE A 102 1.22 8.98 15.62
CA PHE A 102 1.15 9.36 17.02
C PHE A 102 1.88 10.67 17.30
N SER A 103 3.11 10.82 16.79
CA SER A 103 3.91 12.05 16.96
C SER A 103 3.31 13.27 16.25
N TYR A 104 2.62 13.06 15.14
CA TYR A 104 1.85 14.12 14.46
C TYR A 104 0.59 14.50 15.24
N GLY A 105 0.06 13.59 16.06
CA GLY A 105 -1.23 13.60 16.73
C GLY A 105 -2.29 12.90 15.88
N ILE A 106 -2.83 11.76 16.37
CA ILE A 106 -3.72 10.86 15.61
C ILE A 106 -4.90 11.63 15.01
N GLU A 107 -5.59 12.44 15.81
CA GLU A 107 -6.73 13.25 15.37
C GLU A 107 -6.33 14.24 14.26
N ARG A 108 -5.20 14.93 14.42
CA ARG A 108 -4.69 15.91 13.46
C ARG A 108 -4.28 15.24 12.15
N PHE A 109 -3.63 14.07 12.24
CA PHE A 109 -3.21 13.28 11.09
C PHE A 109 -4.41 12.80 10.27
N CYS A 110 -5.38 12.14 10.91
CA CYS A 110 -6.57 11.62 10.23
C CYS A 110 -7.41 12.75 9.60
N LYS A 111 -7.59 13.86 10.33
CA LYS A 111 -8.27 15.04 9.80
C LYS A 111 -7.58 15.58 8.54
N ARG A 112 -6.26 15.80 8.60
CA ARG A 112 -5.50 16.32 7.44
C ARG A 112 -5.50 15.33 6.28
N ALA A 113 -5.34 14.03 6.55
CA ALA A 113 -5.42 12.97 5.53
C ALA A 113 -6.77 13.00 4.79
N ALA A 114 -7.87 13.12 5.51
CA ALA A 114 -9.20 13.24 4.92
C ALA A 114 -9.37 14.55 4.11
N GLU A 115 -8.90 15.68 4.63
CA GLU A 115 -8.96 16.99 3.96
C GLU A 115 -8.22 16.98 2.61
N VAL A 116 -7.05 16.34 2.53
CA VAL A 116 -6.30 16.21 1.26
C VAL A 116 -6.84 15.08 0.38
N GLY A 117 -7.81 14.32 0.84
CA GLY A 117 -8.52 13.31 0.06
C GLY A 117 -7.88 11.92 0.05
N MET A 118 -7.14 11.53 1.09
CA MET A 118 -6.75 10.13 1.29
C MET A 118 -7.98 9.26 1.55
N ASP A 119 -7.84 7.98 1.27
CA ASP A 119 -8.93 6.99 1.37
C ASP A 119 -8.76 6.05 2.56
N GLY A 120 -7.53 5.89 3.03
CA GLY A 120 -7.22 5.02 4.15
C GLY A 120 -5.76 5.07 4.56
N MET A 121 -5.40 4.19 5.50
CA MET A 121 -4.03 4.01 5.95
C MET A 121 -3.73 2.56 6.35
N ILE A 122 -2.46 2.21 6.26
CA ILE A 122 -1.87 0.93 6.66
C ILE A 122 -0.81 1.22 7.72
N LEU A 123 -0.94 0.60 8.90
CA LEU A 123 0.00 0.71 10.01
C LEU A 123 0.54 -0.68 10.35
N PRO A 124 1.68 -1.11 9.76
CA PRO A 124 2.16 -2.49 9.84
C PRO A 124 2.67 -2.89 11.23
N ASP A 125 2.97 -1.93 12.08
CA ASP A 125 3.46 -2.11 13.45
C ASP A 125 2.36 -2.05 14.53
N VAL A 126 1.09 -1.79 14.14
CA VAL A 126 -0.04 -1.79 15.07
C VAL A 126 -0.66 -3.20 15.12
N PRO A 127 -0.56 -3.92 16.25
CA PRO A 127 -1.23 -5.20 16.39
C PRO A 127 -2.75 -5.03 16.47
N PHE A 128 -3.47 -6.09 16.13
CA PHE A 128 -4.94 -6.08 16.13
C PHE A 128 -5.54 -5.60 17.46
N GLU A 129 -4.93 -5.98 18.57
CA GLU A 129 -5.37 -5.67 19.94
C GLU A 129 -5.28 -4.17 20.27
N GLU A 130 -4.44 -3.42 19.55
CA GLU A 130 -4.20 -1.99 19.78
C GLU A 130 -4.78 -1.10 18.67
N LYS A 131 -5.37 -1.72 17.64
CA LYS A 131 -5.87 -1.00 16.45
C LYS A 131 -6.91 0.08 16.78
N GLU A 132 -7.71 -0.13 17.84
CA GLU A 132 -8.84 0.74 18.20
C GLU A 132 -8.42 2.18 18.47
N GLU A 133 -7.18 2.38 18.96
CA GLU A 133 -6.62 3.71 19.19
C GLU A 133 -6.56 4.55 17.90
N PHE A 134 -6.36 3.89 16.75
CA PHE A 134 -6.29 4.54 15.43
C PHE A 134 -7.61 4.39 14.66
N ALA A 135 -8.25 3.23 14.75
CA ALA A 135 -9.42 2.88 13.93
C ALA A 135 -10.61 3.81 14.20
N SER A 136 -10.95 4.05 15.47
CA SER A 136 -12.06 4.94 15.85
C SER A 136 -11.88 6.37 15.33
N VAL A 137 -10.64 6.86 15.33
CA VAL A 137 -10.33 8.19 14.78
C VAL A 137 -10.34 8.19 13.26
N ALA A 138 -9.79 7.16 12.62
CA ALA A 138 -9.82 7.02 11.16
C ALA A 138 -11.26 6.98 10.63
N GLU A 139 -12.12 6.14 11.23
CA GLU A 139 -13.55 6.02 10.89
C GLU A 139 -14.28 7.37 10.99
N LYS A 140 -14.03 8.14 12.06
CA LYS A 140 -14.61 9.48 12.26
C LYS A 140 -14.34 10.41 11.08
N TYR A 141 -13.21 10.26 10.40
CA TYR A 141 -12.83 11.06 9.24
C TYR A 141 -13.05 10.34 7.89
N GLY A 142 -13.69 9.18 7.89
CA GLY A 142 -14.02 8.42 6.66
C GLY A 142 -12.81 7.75 6.00
N LEU A 143 -11.76 7.48 6.77
CA LEU A 143 -10.57 6.74 6.34
C LEU A 143 -10.69 5.28 6.74
N ASP A 144 -10.43 4.35 5.82
CA ASP A 144 -10.34 2.94 6.17
C ASP A 144 -8.95 2.63 6.78
N LEU A 145 -8.93 1.97 7.95
CA LEU A 145 -7.71 1.38 8.52
C LEU A 145 -7.56 -0.04 7.98
N ILE A 146 -6.66 -0.22 7.01
CA ILE A 146 -6.47 -1.48 6.31
C ILE A 146 -5.77 -2.50 7.21
N SER A 147 -6.42 -3.64 7.39
CA SER A 147 -5.90 -4.73 8.22
C SER A 147 -4.88 -5.59 7.47
N LEU A 148 -3.77 -5.94 8.14
CA LEU A 148 -2.78 -6.88 7.63
C LEU A 148 -2.99 -8.27 8.22
N ILE A 149 -2.90 -9.30 7.38
CA ILE A 149 -2.91 -10.70 7.75
C ILE A 149 -1.63 -11.36 7.25
N ALA A 150 -0.91 -12.00 8.16
CA ALA A 150 0.26 -12.80 7.87
C ALA A 150 -0.06 -14.32 7.99
N PRO A 151 0.76 -15.22 7.48
CA PRO A 151 0.58 -16.67 7.63
C PRO A 151 0.81 -17.10 9.09
N THR A 152 -0.22 -16.90 9.92
CA THR A 152 -0.28 -17.18 11.36
C THR A 152 -1.38 -18.21 11.66
N SER A 153 -1.92 -18.26 12.89
CA SER A 153 -3.01 -19.16 13.24
C SER A 153 -4.32 -18.79 12.53
N HIS A 154 -5.15 -19.79 12.23
CA HIS A 154 -6.48 -19.61 11.64
C HIS A 154 -7.36 -18.71 12.51
N GLU A 155 -7.27 -18.86 13.84
CA GLU A 155 -8.04 -18.05 14.80
C GLU A 155 -7.72 -16.56 14.65
N ARG A 156 -6.42 -16.22 14.52
CA ARG A 156 -5.98 -14.84 14.36
C ARG A 156 -6.44 -14.24 13.04
N ILE A 157 -6.32 -15.00 11.95
CA ILE A 157 -6.83 -14.60 10.62
C ILE A 157 -8.32 -14.32 10.68
N THR A 158 -9.10 -15.24 11.26
CA THR A 158 -10.55 -15.14 11.43
C THR A 158 -10.94 -13.91 12.25
N MET A 159 -10.25 -13.67 13.35
CA MET A 159 -10.51 -12.52 14.23
C MET A 159 -10.29 -11.20 13.50
N ILE A 160 -9.16 -11.05 12.79
CA ILE A 160 -8.83 -9.84 12.03
C ILE A 160 -9.83 -9.62 10.89
N ALA A 161 -10.17 -10.68 10.15
CA ALA A 161 -11.05 -10.62 8.99
C ALA A 161 -12.46 -10.11 9.32
N LYS A 162 -13.01 -10.47 10.47
CA LYS A 162 -14.37 -10.05 10.91
C LYS A 162 -14.51 -8.54 11.00
N GLU A 163 -13.46 -7.85 11.41
CA GLU A 163 -13.46 -6.41 11.67
C GLU A 163 -12.72 -5.61 10.58
N ALA A 164 -12.18 -6.27 9.55
CA ALA A 164 -11.43 -5.60 8.49
C ALA A 164 -12.31 -4.65 7.67
N GLU A 165 -11.71 -3.55 7.19
CA GLU A 165 -12.35 -2.54 6.35
C GLU A 165 -11.55 -2.30 5.08
N GLY A 166 -12.17 -1.73 4.05
CA GLY A 166 -11.56 -1.47 2.75
C GLY A 166 -11.18 -2.76 2.02
N PHE A 167 -10.01 -3.27 2.30
CA PHE A 167 -9.52 -4.57 1.85
C PHE A 167 -8.61 -5.20 2.91
N VAL A 168 -8.30 -6.49 2.77
CA VAL A 168 -7.32 -7.17 3.63
C VAL A 168 -6.00 -7.27 2.90
N TYR A 169 -4.93 -6.75 3.51
CA TYR A 169 -3.57 -6.92 3.03
C TYR A 169 -3.02 -8.29 3.48
N CYS A 170 -2.93 -9.24 2.57
CA CYS A 170 -2.38 -10.56 2.82
C CYS A 170 -0.86 -10.55 2.59
N VAL A 171 -0.10 -10.63 3.67
CA VAL A 171 1.37 -10.71 3.61
C VAL A 171 1.78 -12.13 3.23
N SER A 172 2.50 -12.28 2.12
CA SER A 172 2.88 -13.61 1.57
C SER A 172 3.96 -14.34 2.37
N SER A 173 4.58 -13.69 3.34
CA SER A 173 5.63 -14.32 4.18
C SER A 173 5.81 -13.58 5.50
N LEU A 174 6.30 -14.28 6.51
CA LEU A 174 6.79 -13.67 7.73
C LEU A 174 8.16 -13.02 7.48
N GLY A 175 8.36 -11.81 7.99
CA GLY A 175 9.60 -11.05 7.85
C GLY A 175 9.43 -9.68 7.19
N VAL A 176 10.51 -9.15 6.61
CA VAL A 176 10.53 -7.81 6.01
C VAL A 176 10.23 -7.85 4.51
N THR A 177 9.87 -6.68 3.93
CA THR A 177 9.66 -6.50 2.50
C THR A 177 10.92 -6.82 1.67
N GLY A 178 10.74 -7.17 0.40
CA GLY A 178 11.86 -7.44 -0.53
C GLY A 178 11.43 -8.34 -1.67
N MET A 179 12.16 -8.30 -2.79
CA MET A 179 11.93 -9.19 -3.94
C MET A 179 12.32 -10.62 -3.59
N ARG A 180 11.49 -11.60 -3.95
CA ARG A 180 11.70 -13.04 -3.69
C ARG A 180 11.58 -13.85 -4.95
N SER A 181 12.40 -14.88 -5.06
CA SER A 181 12.34 -15.83 -6.20
C SER A 181 11.17 -16.81 -6.05
N GLN A 182 10.76 -17.13 -4.83
CA GLN A 182 9.65 -18.06 -4.56
C GLN A 182 8.80 -17.57 -3.39
N ILE A 183 7.49 -17.71 -3.53
CA ILE A 183 6.49 -17.51 -2.49
C ILE A 183 5.95 -18.90 -2.14
N THR A 184 6.21 -19.35 -0.91
CA THR A 184 5.86 -20.70 -0.43
C THR A 184 4.57 -20.74 0.40
N THR A 185 4.04 -19.59 0.80
CA THR A 185 2.80 -19.48 1.57
C THR A 185 1.60 -19.88 0.70
N ASP A 186 0.69 -20.64 1.27
CA ASP A 186 -0.61 -20.93 0.65
C ASP A 186 -1.54 -19.72 0.77
N ILE A 187 -1.47 -18.86 -0.22
CA ILE A 187 -2.27 -17.63 -0.29
C ILE A 187 -3.75 -17.96 -0.48
N GLY A 188 -4.06 -18.98 -1.28
CA GLY A 188 -5.44 -19.39 -1.51
C GLY A 188 -6.15 -19.75 -0.22
N ALA A 189 -5.53 -20.57 0.63
CA ALA A 189 -6.07 -20.93 1.94
C ALA A 189 -6.26 -19.70 2.87
N MET A 190 -5.32 -18.74 2.85
CA MET A 190 -5.49 -17.50 3.63
C MET A 190 -6.69 -16.69 3.15
N VAL A 191 -6.83 -16.51 1.85
CA VAL A 191 -7.95 -15.76 1.24
C VAL A 191 -9.28 -16.45 1.54
N GLU A 192 -9.36 -17.79 1.43
CA GLU A 192 -10.55 -18.55 1.79
C GLU A 192 -10.98 -18.37 3.25
N LEU A 193 -10.03 -18.35 4.19
CA LEU A 193 -10.29 -18.08 5.60
C LEU A 193 -10.89 -16.69 5.82
N VAL A 194 -10.37 -15.66 5.11
CA VAL A 194 -10.91 -14.29 5.17
C VAL A 194 -12.34 -14.27 4.60
N LYS A 195 -12.50 -14.77 3.39
CA LYS A 195 -13.80 -14.79 2.68
C LYS A 195 -14.88 -15.56 3.42
N ALA A 196 -14.51 -16.59 4.19
CA ALA A 196 -15.45 -17.33 5.05
C ALA A 196 -15.98 -16.46 6.21
N GLN A 197 -15.32 -15.37 6.58
CA GLN A 197 -15.73 -14.49 7.66
C GLN A 197 -16.42 -13.22 7.17
N LYS A 198 -15.93 -12.64 6.07
CA LYS A 198 -16.41 -11.37 5.53
C LYS A 198 -16.21 -11.32 4.01
N ASP A 199 -17.23 -10.87 3.30
CA ASP A 199 -17.08 -10.57 1.87
C ASP A 199 -16.34 -9.25 1.69
N ILE A 200 -15.02 -9.34 1.74
CA ILE A 200 -14.08 -8.21 1.63
C ILE A 200 -12.95 -8.56 0.66
N PRO A 201 -12.47 -7.64 -0.20
CA PRO A 201 -11.36 -7.91 -1.08
C PRO A 201 -10.07 -8.26 -0.32
N CYS A 202 -9.26 -9.16 -0.90
CA CYS A 202 -7.95 -9.54 -0.39
C CYS A 202 -6.89 -9.19 -1.43
N ALA A 203 -5.88 -8.39 -1.04
CA ALA A 203 -4.74 -8.07 -1.88
C ALA A 203 -3.46 -8.68 -1.29
N VAL A 204 -2.64 -9.29 -2.15
CA VAL A 204 -1.41 -10.00 -1.73
C VAL A 204 -0.21 -9.14 -2.00
N GLY A 205 0.61 -8.94 -0.98
CA GLY A 205 1.90 -8.23 -1.07
C GLY A 205 3.08 -9.06 -0.57
N PHE A 206 4.27 -8.50 -0.70
CA PHE A 206 5.58 -9.04 -0.38
C PHE A 206 6.17 -10.03 -1.41
N GLY A 207 7.32 -9.68 -1.95
CA GLY A 207 8.16 -10.54 -2.77
C GLY A 207 7.79 -10.61 -4.26
N ILE A 208 6.69 -10.01 -4.67
CA ILE A 208 6.23 -9.99 -6.05
C ILE A 208 7.03 -8.94 -6.83
N SER A 209 7.59 -9.34 -7.97
CA SER A 209 8.45 -8.48 -8.79
C SER A 209 8.35 -8.71 -10.30
N THR A 210 7.67 -9.76 -10.74
CA THR A 210 7.49 -10.05 -12.18
C THR A 210 6.01 -10.21 -12.55
N PRO A 211 5.65 -9.97 -13.83
CA PRO A 211 4.28 -10.16 -14.32
C PRO A 211 3.75 -11.58 -14.09
N GLU A 212 4.60 -12.62 -14.24
CA GLU A 212 4.21 -14.02 -14.01
C GLU A 212 3.88 -14.28 -12.54
N GLN A 213 4.67 -13.71 -11.61
CA GLN A 213 4.37 -13.78 -10.18
C GLN A 213 3.07 -13.05 -9.87
N ALA A 214 2.88 -11.84 -10.41
CA ALA A 214 1.67 -11.05 -10.21
C ALA A 214 0.43 -11.81 -10.72
N LYS A 215 0.47 -12.35 -11.92
CA LYS A 215 -0.59 -13.18 -12.49
C LYS A 215 -0.92 -14.38 -11.60
N LYS A 216 0.10 -15.10 -11.13
CA LYS A 216 -0.07 -16.24 -10.22
C LYS A 216 -0.75 -15.84 -8.90
N MET A 217 -0.38 -14.70 -8.31
CA MET A 217 -0.99 -14.24 -7.06
C MET A 217 -2.42 -13.73 -7.29
N ALA A 218 -2.67 -12.98 -8.35
CA ALA A 218 -3.99 -12.49 -8.72
C ALA A 218 -5.00 -13.62 -9.00
N SER A 219 -4.55 -14.79 -9.45
CA SER A 219 -5.44 -15.96 -9.59
C SER A 219 -5.96 -16.50 -8.24
N GLN A 220 -5.33 -16.14 -7.12
CA GLN A 220 -5.66 -16.62 -5.77
C GLN A 220 -6.24 -15.53 -4.85
N ALA A 221 -6.17 -14.26 -5.27
CA ALA A 221 -6.62 -13.10 -4.49
C ALA A 221 -7.36 -12.10 -5.37
N ASP A 222 -7.91 -11.05 -4.77
CA ASP A 222 -8.64 -9.99 -5.48
C ASP A 222 -7.70 -8.86 -5.97
N GLY A 223 -6.47 -8.83 -5.47
CA GLY A 223 -5.48 -7.84 -5.87
C GLY A 223 -4.05 -8.23 -5.55
N VAL A 224 -3.12 -7.50 -6.15
CA VAL A 224 -1.66 -7.71 -6.00
C VAL A 224 -0.98 -6.39 -5.67
N ILE A 225 -0.12 -6.41 -4.65
CA ILE A 225 0.62 -5.25 -4.17
C ILE A 225 2.10 -5.42 -4.49
N VAL A 226 2.71 -4.40 -5.10
CA VAL A 226 4.11 -4.40 -5.49
C VAL A 226 4.81 -3.12 -5.06
N GLY A 227 5.84 -3.26 -4.23
CA GLY A 227 6.61 -2.12 -3.71
C GLY A 227 8.07 -2.16 -4.10
N SER A 228 8.86 -3.08 -3.53
CA SER A 228 10.32 -3.06 -3.64
C SER A 228 10.86 -3.00 -5.07
N ALA A 229 10.18 -3.62 -6.05
CA ALA A 229 10.60 -3.56 -7.45
C ALA A 229 10.45 -2.14 -8.03
N ILE A 230 9.38 -1.43 -7.69
CA ILE A 230 9.15 -0.04 -8.14
C ILE A 230 10.14 0.92 -7.46
N VAL A 231 10.32 0.77 -6.15
CA VAL A 231 11.29 1.58 -5.38
C VAL A 231 12.73 1.34 -5.87
N LYS A 232 13.05 0.12 -6.33
CA LYS A 232 14.34 -0.17 -6.95
C LYS A 232 14.56 0.58 -8.27
N LEU A 233 13.50 0.82 -9.05
CA LEU A 233 13.58 1.67 -10.25
C LEU A 233 13.85 3.14 -9.89
N CYS A 234 13.27 3.66 -8.79
CA CYS A 234 13.61 4.99 -8.27
C CYS A 234 15.10 5.07 -7.90
N GLU A 235 15.61 4.07 -7.17
CA GLU A 235 17.03 4.01 -6.80
C GLU A 235 17.95 3.97 -8.03
N THR A 236 17.57 3.20 -9.05
CA THR A 236 18.41 2.95 -10.23
C THR A 236 18.45 4.15 -11.18
N HIS A 237 17.32 4.83 -11.38
CA HIS A 237 17.16 5.86 -12.40
C HIS A 237 17.02 7.29 -11.83
N GLY A 238 16.93 7.45 -10.50
CA GLY A 238 16.82 8.74 -9.85
C GLY A 238 15.66 9.58 -10.39
N ALA A 239 15.93 10.83 -10.76
CA ALA A 239 14.92 11.75 -11.29
C ALA A 239 14.29 11.32 -12.62
N ASP A 240 14.94 10.44 -13.37
CA ASP A 240 14.51 9.95 -14.67
C ASP A 240 13.70 8.62 -14.57
N CYS A 241 13.30 8.18 -13.36
CA CYS A 241 12.64 6.89 -13.13
C CYS A 241 11.23 6.78 -13.70
N VAL A 242 10.52 7.89 -13.93
CA VAL A 242 9.08 7.90 -14.28
C VAL A 242 8.73 7.03 -15.49
N PRO A 243 9.41 7.10 -16.66
CA PRO A 243 9.08 6.27 -17.81
C PRO A 243 9.31 4.78 -17.54
N TYR A 244 10.35 4.42 -16.81
CA TYR A 244 10.64 3.01 -16.44
C TYR A 244 9.58 2.45 -15.50
N ILE A 245 9.11 3.24 -14.53
CA ILE A 245 8.04 2.86 -13.62
C ILE A 245 6.73 2.68 -14.40
N LYS A 246 6.41 3.61 -15.31
CA LYS A 246 5.20 3.51 -16.15
C LYS A 246 5.18 2.23 -16.96
N GLU A 247 6.28 1.89 -17.64
CA GLU A 247 6.41 0.65 -18.43
C GLU A 247 6.27 -0.58 -17.55
N TYR A 248 6.97 -0.61 -16.41
CA TYR A 248 6.91 -1.71 -15.46
C TYR A 248 5.48 -1.91 -14.92
N VAL A 249 4.85 -0.84 -14.42
CA VAL A 249 3.48 -0.89 -13.86
C VAL A 249 2.50 -1.35 -14.93
N LYS A 250 2.64 -0.86 -16.18
CA LYS A 250 1.78 -1.33 -17.28
C LYS A 250 1.91 -2.84 -17.50
N SER A 251 3.13 -3.38 -17.54
CA SER A 251 3.34 -4.82 -17.70
C SER A 251 2.72 -5.65 -16.58
N MET A 252 2.75 -5.12 -15.34
CA MET A 252 2.14 -5.77 -14.18
C MET A 252 0.60 -5.70 -14.23
N CYS A 253 0.03 -4.53 -14.59
CA CYS A 253 -1.41 -4.36 -14.78
C CYS A 253 -1.93 -5.30 -15.87
N ASP A 254 -1.27 -5.36 -17.03
CA ASP A 254 -1.66 -6.24 -18.13
C ASP A 254 -1.71 -7.72 -17.68
N ALA A 255 -0.77 -8.15 -16.83
CA ALA A 255 -0.72 -9.49 -16.28
C ALA A 255 -1.82 -9.78 -15.24
N VAL A 256 -2.18 -8.80 -14.42
CA VAL A 256 -3.19 -8.90 -13.36
C VAL A 256 -4.61 -8.79 -13.93
N HIS A 257 -4.86 -7.83 -14.81
CA HIS A 257 -6.18 -7.60 -15.41
C HIS A 257 -6.53 -8.62 -16.51
N GLY A 258 -5.56 -9.36 -17.02
CA GLY A 258 -5.75 -10.40 -18.05
C GLY A 258 -6.20 -11.76 -17.50
N ILE A 259 -6.76 -11.82 -16.26
CA ILE A 259 -7.22 -13.05 -15.60
C ILE A 259 -8.74 -13.14 -15.63
#